data_c468361c27d64330bb698fa70cfe0701
#
_entry.id   c468361c27d64330bb698fa70cfe0701
#
_cell.length_a   1.000
_cell.length_b   1.000
_cell.length_c   1.000
_cell.angle_alpha   90.00
_cell.angle_beta   90.00
_cell.angle_gamma   90.00
#
_symmetry.space_group_name_H-M   'P 1'
#
loop_
_entity.id
_entity.type
_entity.pdbx_description
1 polymer ?
#
loop_
_entity_poly.entity_id
_entity_poly.type
_entity_poly.pdbx_seq_one_letter_code
_entity_poly.pdbx_strand_id
1 'polypeptide(L)'
;ALKIAAKRKNGYIEDNNLGIVLNNKRFKDITTMKVGGKIKNLYYPNSIDNLIKVLNFLEFKKKKFLLIGNGSNIIASDRTCYHWVISGKHLEEKLEINEDEFVVSAFMDLRKVVAKLVANQINTLTLLAGIPATVGGAIYMNAGANGYTISDDLLWVKYLESGFIRQKNRNELKFSYRKSPFKDKKIIILEAAFKRKNCVDSLL
;
A
#
# COMPACT_ATOMS: atom_id res chain seq x y z
N ALA A 1 5.97 35.89 -12.02
CA ALA A 1 6.47 34.64 -11.42
C ALA A 1 5.65 33.39 -11.78
N LEU A 2 4.36 33.50 -12.09
CA LEU A 2 3.47 32.36 -12.44
C LEU A 2 3.64 31.77 -13.84
N LYS A 3 4.34 32.44 -14.75
CA LYS A 3 4.53 31.99 -16.15
C LYS A 3 5.70 31.01 -16.36
N ILE A 4 6.63 30.89 -15.41
CA ILE A 4 7.81 30.02 -15.55
C ILE A 4 7.53 28.58 -15.06
N ALA A 5 6.61 28.40 -14.12
CA ALA A 5 6.23 27.07 -13.59
C ALA A 5 5.49 26.17 -14.60
N ALA A 6 4.97 26.73 -15.70
CA ALA A 6 4.21 25.97 -16.70
C ALA A 6 5.06 25.08 -17.62
N LYS A 7 6.38 25.19 -17.62
CA LYS A 7 7.28 24.48 -18.56
C LYS A 7 7.86 23.15 -18.04
N ARG A 8 7.86 22.87 -16.73
CA ARG A 8 8.31 21.58 -16.19
C ARG A 8 7.10 20.70 -15.93
N LYS A 9 7.02 19.54 -16.59
CA LYS A 9 5.88 18.59 -16.50
C LYS A 9 5.55 18.13 -15.08
N ASN A 10 6.50 18.15 -14.15
CA ASN A 10 6.41 17.70 -12.75
C ASN A 10 6.87 18.78 -11.77
N GLY A 11 6.98 20.04 -12.20
CA GLY A 11 7.57 21.14 -11.41
C GLY A 11 6.99 21.29 -10.00
N TYR A 12 5.67 21.07 -9.83
CA TYR A 12 5.07 21.15 -8.48
C TYR A 12 5.68 20.17 -7.49
N ILE A 13 5.94 18.92 -7.88
CA ILE A 13 6.48 17.88 -6.99
C ILE A 13 7.98 18.12 -6.75
N GLU A 14 8.72 18.41 -7.79
CA GLU A 14 10.17 18.65 -7.73
C GLU A 14 10.51 19.94 -6.97
N ASP A 15 9.82 21.04 -7.28
CA ASP A 15 10.06 22.36 -6.68
C ASP A 15 9.69 22.40 -5.17
N ASN A 16 8.76 21.52 -4.71
CA ASN A 16 8.36 21.43 -3.31
C ASN A 16 8.97 20.24 -2.57
N ASN A 17 9.90 19.51 -3.18
CA ASN A 17 10.56 18.32 -2.59
C ASN A 17 9.57 17.29 -2.01
N LEU A 18 8.49 17.01 -2.76
CA LEU A 18 7.42 16.13 -2.30
C LEU A 18 7.71 14.65 -2.52
N GLY A 19 8.81 14.30 -3.15
CA GLY A 19 9.21 12.92 -3.47
C GLY A 19 9.89 12.83 -4.84
N ILE A 20 10.00 11.61 -5.36
CA ILE A 20 10.71 11.32 -6.61
C ILE A 20 9.70 10.99 -7.72
N VAL A 21 9.86 11.61 -8.88
CA VAL A 21 9.10 11.27 -10.09
C VAL A 21 10.04 10.69 -11.16
N LEU A 22 9.81 9.43 -11.52
CA LEU A 22 10.50 8.78 -12.63
C LEU A 22 9.61 8.80 -13.87
N ASN A 23 10.15 9.30 -14.99
CA ASN A 23 9.41 9.38 -16.23
C ASN A 23 9.67 8.15 -17.12
N ASN A 24 8.68 7.83 -17.98
CA ASN A 24 8.81 6.84 -19.06
C ASN A 24 9.21 5.42 -18.56
N LYS A 25 8.72 5.01 -17.39
CA LYS A 25 8.86 3.65 -16.87
C LYS A 25 7.81 2.71 -17.49
N ARG A 26 7.92 1.44 -17.20
CA ARG A 26 6.95 0.41 -17.62
C ARG A 26 6.50 -0.41 -16.43
N PHE A 27 5.27 -0.93 -16.47
CA PHE A 27 4.76 -1.84 -15.44
C PHE A 27 5.62 -3.10 -15.31
N LYS A 28 6.15 -3.63 -16.41
CA LYS A 28 7.08 -4.78 -16.38
C LYS A 28 8.29 -4.57 -15.47
N ASP A 29 8.70 -3.32 -15.23
CA ASP A 29 9.87 -3.00 -14.41
C ASP A 29 9.56 -2.98 -12.91
N ILE A 30 8.25 -2.86 -12.55
CA ILE A 30 7.81 -2.63 -11.18
C ILE A 30 6.75 -3.62 -10.67
N THR A 31 6.37 -4.61 -11.49
CA THR A 31 5.38 -5.63 -11.13
C THR A 31 6.00 -7.03 -11.07
N THR A 32 5.39 -7.89 -10.27
CA THR A 32 5.83 -9.29 -10.12
C THR A 32 5.67 -10.07 -11.42
N MET A 33 4.60 -9.80 -12.18
CA MET A 33 4.30 -10.51 -13.44
C MET A 33 5.23 -10.13 -14.60
N LYS A 34 6.06 -9.06 -14.44
CA LYS A 34 7.02 -8.60 -15.46
C LYS A 34 6.38 -8.27 -16.83
N VAL A 35 5.08 -7.93 -16.84
CA VAL A 35 4.32 -7.53 -18.02
C VAL A 35 3.70 -6.15 -17.79
N GLY A 36 3.34 -5.46 -18.90
CA GLY A 36 2.57 -4.24 -18.85
C GLY A 36 3.24 -3.01 -19.44
N GLY A 37 2.37 -2.11 -19.89
CA GLY A 37 2.64 -0.95 -20.73
C GLY A 37 3.32 0.22 -20.05
N LYS A 38 3.30 1.35 -20.75
CA LYS A 38 4.04 2.56 -20.38
C LYS A 38 3.43 3.27 -19.18
N ILE A 39 4.29 3.77 -18.29
CA ILE A 39 3.98 4.69 -17.20
C ILE A 39 4.64 6.01 -17.52
N LYS A 40 3.83 7.10 -17.66
CA LYS A 40 4.36 8.41 -17.96
C LYS A 40 5.06 9.03 -16.77
N ASN A 41 4.44 8.98 -15.59
CA ASN A 41 4.96 9.50 -14.33
C ASN A 41 4.78 8.42 -13.25
N LEU A 42 5.88 7.87 -12.75
CA LEU A 42 5.91 6.98 -11.60
C LEU A 42 6.39 7.79 -10.40
N TYR A 43 5.51 7.99 -9.44
CA TYR A 43 5.76 8.83 -8.28
C TYR A 43 5.99 7.99 -7.01
N TYR A 44 7.04 8.33 -6.28
CA TYR A 44 7.40 7.80 -4.97
C TYR A 44 7.37 8.93 -3.94
N PRO A 45 6.34 9.01 -3.08
CA PRO A 45 6.32 9.96 -1.98
C PRO A 45 7.42 9.63 -0.96
N ASN A 46 7.95 10.65 -0.29
CA ASN A 46 8.92 10.51 0.79
C ASN A 46 8.26 10.61 2.19
N SER A 47 6.98 10.98 2.26
CA SER A 47 6.17 10.96 3.49
C SER A 47 4.67 10.83 3.17
N ILE A 48 3.86 10.47 4.17
CA ILE A 48 2.39 10.43 4.05
C ILE A 48 1.82 11.82 3.75
N ASP A 49 2.34 12.87 4.40
CA ASP A 49 1.89 14.24 4.16
C ASP A 49 2.14 14.66 2.71
N ASN A 50 3.29 14.28 2.15
CA ASN A 50 3.61 14.58 0.76
C ASN A 50 2.79 13.74 -0.22
N LEU A 51 2.48 12.49 0.13
CA LEU A 51 1.49 11.69 -0.61
C LEU A 51 0.15 12.42 -0.67
N ILE A 52 -0.38 12.90 0.46
CA ILE A 52 -1.66 13.63 0.54
C ILE A 52 -1.62 14.90 -0.31
N LYS A 53 -0.56 15.70 -0.20
CA LYS A 53 -0.39 16.93 -1.01
C LYS A 53 -0.44 16.64 -2.51
N VAL A 54 0.25 15.59 -2.96
CA VAL A 54 0.28 15.22 -4.38
C VAL A 54 -1.06 14.65 -4.85
N LEU A 55 -1.75 13.86 -4.01
CA LEU A 55 -3.09 13.37 -4.32
C LEU A 55 -4.09 14.52 -4.52
N ASN A 56 -4.10 15.47 -3.60
CA ASN A 56 -4.95 16.67 -3.69
C ASN A 56 -4.62 17.50 -4.96
N PHE A 57 -3.34 17.65 -5.29
CA PHE A 57 -2.90 18.30 -6.51
C PHE A 57 -3.38 17.56 -7.77
N LEU A 58 -3.25 16.24 -7.81
CA LEU A 58 -3.71 15.43 -8.95
C LEU A 58 -5.23 15.49 -9.10
N GLU A 59 -5.97 15.48 -8.00
CA GLU A 59 -7.43 15.62 -7.99
C GLU A 59 -7.87 17.00 -8.47
N PHE A 60 -7.26 18.07 -7.96
CA PHE A 60 -7.48 19.45 -8.45
C PHE A 60 -7.23 19.57 -9.95
N LYS A 61 -6.17 18.93 -10.46
CA LYS A 61 -5.85 18.89 -11.90
C LYS A 61 -6.68 17.85 -12.67
N LYS A 62 -7.66 17.19 -12.06
CA LYS A 62 -8.50 16.14 -12.66
C LYS A 62 -7.68 15.02 -13.32
N LYS A 63 -6.52 14.68 -12.74
CA LYS A 63 -5.63 13.61 -13.24
C LYS A 63 -6.00 12.28 -12.59
N LYS A 64 -6.21 11.26 -13.43
CA LYS A 64 -6.36 9.88 -12.94
C LYS A 64 -5.01 9.33 -12.52
N PHE A 65 -4.99 8.61 -11.42
CA PHE A 65 -3.81 7.89 -10.93
C PHE A 65 -4.17 6.45 -10.53
N LEU A 66 -3.16 5.61 -10.48
CA LEU A 66 -3.22 4.26 -9.93
C LEU A 66 -2.24 4.16 -8.77
N LEU A 67 -2.70 3.71 -7.61
CA LEU A 67 -1.83 3.36 -6.49
C LEU A 67 -1.48 1.87 -6.58
N ILE A 68 -0.20 1.56 -6.42
CA ILE A 68 0.28 0.18 -6.41
C ILE A 68 1.10 -0.13 -5.16
N GLY A 69 0.95 -1.36 -4.65
CA GLY A 69 1.89 -1.97 -3.72
C GLY A 69 3.06 -2.64 -4.47
N ASN A 70 3.30 -3.92 -4.18
CA ASN A 70 4.34 -4.71 -4.86
C ASN A 70 4.00 -5.09 -6.32
N GLY A 71 2.81 -4.73 -6.83
CA GLY A 71 2.39 -5.07 -8.19
C GLY A 71 2.19 -6.57 -8.43
N SER A 72 1.92 -7.36 -7.38
CA SER A 72 1.77 -8.82 -7.47
C SER A 72 0.39 -9.28 -7.95
N ASN A 73 -0.61 -8.40 -7.91
CA ASN A 73 -1.98 -8.69 -8.34
C ASN A 73 -2.46 -7.70 -9.40
N ILE A 74 -1.55 -7.26 -10.27
CA ILE A 74 -1.84 -6.30 -11.35
C ILE A 74 -1.33 -6.86 -12.66
N ILE A 75 -2.23 -6.90 -13.66
CA ILE A 75 -1.89 -7.12 -15.07
C ILE A 75 -2.24 -5.83 -15.81
N ALA A 76 -1.24 -5.06 -16.18
CA ALA A 76 -1.41 -3.82 -16.91
C ALA A 76 -1.34 -4.06 -18.41
N SER A 77 -2.25 -3.46 -19.18
CA SER A 77 -2.26 -3.58 -20.63
C SER A 77 -1.02 -2.95 -21.27
N ASP A 78 -0.36 -3.64 -22.19
CA ASP A 78 0.77 -3.11 -22.97
C ASP A 78 0.36 -1.98 -23.92
N ARG A 79 -0.90 -1.94 -24.33
CA ARG A 79 -1.46 -0.94 -25.25
C ARG A 79 -1.84 0.35 -24.54
N THR A 80 -1.89 0.37 -23.20
CA THR A 80 -2.33 1.53 -22.41
C THR A 80 -1.13 2.31 -21.89
N CYS A 81 -1.18 3.64 -21.99
CA CYS A 81 -0.25 4.54 -21.33
C CYS A 81 -0.89 5.08 -20.03
N TYR A 82 -0.36 4.70 -18.90
CA TYR A 82 -0.82 5.14 -17.59
C TYR A 82 -0.16 6.48 -17.23
N HIS A 83 -0.97 7.51 -16.99
CA HIS A 83 -0.45 8.86 -16.80
C HIS A 83 0.26 9.04 -15.47
N TRP A 84 -0.35 8.56 -14.37
CA TRP A 84 0.23 8.59 -13.04
C TRP A 84 0.09 7.25 -12.36
N VAL A 85 1.20 6.75 -11.86
CA VAL A 85 1.28 5.58 -10.99
C VAL A 85 2.01 6.01 -9.73
N ILE A 86 1.45 5.70 -8.57
CA ILE A 86 1.98 6.05 -7.25
C ILE A 86 2.37 4.77 -6.56
N SER A 87 3.58 4.71 -6.02
CA SER A 87 4.08 3.59 -5.22
C SER A 87 4.59 4.08 -3.87
N GLY A 88 4.10 3.51 -2.79
CA GLY A 88 4.54 3.82 -1.43
C GLY A 88 5.86 3.16 -1.02
N LYS A 89 6.62 2.60 -1.97
CA LYS A 89 7.86 1.82 -1.69
C LYS A 89 8.94 2.61 -0.92
N HIS A 90 8.94 3.93 -1.01
CA HIS A 90 9.90 4.80 -0.32
C HIS A 90 9.33 5.43 0.95
N LEU A 91 8.09 5.10 1.32
CA LEU A 91 7.53 5.50 2.60
C LEU A 91 8.14 4.69 3.74
N GLU A 92 8.12 5.27 4.91
CA GLU A 92 8.68 4.66 6.11
C GLU A 92 8.06 3.29 6.40
N GLU A 93 8.91 2.29 6.61
CA GLU A 93 8.53 0.96 7.05
C GLU A 93 8.42 0.95 8.57
N LYS A 94 7.20 1.04 9.11
CA LYS A 94 6.92 1.03 10.54
C LYS A 94 6.31 -0.31 10.95
N LEU A 95 6.88 -0.93 12.00
CA LEU A 95 6.33 -2.09 12.71
C LEU A 95 6.56 -1.89 14.20
N GLU A 96 5.49 -1.66 14.96
CA GLU A 96 5.50 -1.52 16.41
C GLU A 96 4.79 -2.73 17.03
N ILE A 97 5.49 -3.43 17.91
CA ILE A 97 5.00 -4.65 18.58
C ILE A 97 4.75 -4.29 20.04
N ASN A 98 3.51 -4.47 20.48
CA ASN A 98 3.04 -4.29 21.85
C ASN A 98 2.67 -5.65 22.49
N GLU A 99 2.15 -5.65 23.71
CA GLU A 99 1.78 -6.87 24.41
C GLU A 99 0.68 -7.67 23.72
N ASP A 100 -0.41 -7.00 23.26
CA ASP A 100 -1.61 -7.63 22.70
C ASP A 100 -1.77 -7.46 21.19
N GLU A 101 -1.09 -6.50 20.61
CA GLU A 101 -1.21 -6.14 19.21
C GLU A 101 0.13 -5.72 18.59
N PHE A 102 0.16 -5.66 17.27
CA PHE A 102 1.19 -4.94 16.56
C PHE A 102 0.59 -4.04 15.49
N VAL A 103 1.22 -2.89 15.30
CA VAL A 103 0.83 -1.87 14.31
C VAL A 103 1.85 -1.86 13.19
N VAL A 104 1.38 -1.86 11.94
CA VAL A 104 2.26 -1.96 10.77
C VAL A 104 1.84 -1.01 9.65
N SER A 105 2.82 -0.38 9.00
CA SER A 105 2.63 0.41 7.79
C SER A 105 2.07 -0.43 6.65
N ALA A 106 1.05 0.08 5.97
CA ALA A 106 0.42 -0.57 4.81
C ALA A 106 1.39 -0.75 3.61
N PHE A 107 2.45 0.02 3.57
CA PHE A 107 3.42 0.00 2.46
C PHE A 107 4.55 -1.02 2.66
N MET A 108 4.67 -1.59 3.86
CA MET A 108 5.66 -2.62 4.18
C MET A 108 5.36 -3.95 3.46
N ASP A 109 6.39 -4.63 2.97
CA ASP A 109 6.25 -5.96 2.35
C ASP A 109 5.79 -6.98 3.41
N LEU A 110 4.71 -7.71 3.10
CA LEU A 110 4.09 -8.67 4.02
C LEU A 110 5.06 -9.78 4.47
N ARG A 111 5.93 -10.24 3.56
CA ARG A 111 6.92 -11.29 3.89
C ARG A 111 7.97 -10.78 4.88
N LYS A 112 8.40 -9.50 4.73
CA LYS A 112 9.29 -8.86 5.71
C LYS A 112 8.62 -8.73 7.08
N VAL A 113 7.32 -8.36 7.10
CA VAL A 113 6.54 -8.29 8.35
C VAL A 113 6.50 -9.66 9.01
N VAL A 114 6.08 -10.69 8.29
CA VAL A 114 6.01 -12.06 8.82
C VAL A 114 7.38 -12.52 9.35
N ALA A 115 8.46 -12.28 8.60
CA ALA A 115 9.81 -12.65 9.07
C ALA A 115 10.18 -11.95 10.40
N LYS A 116 9.86 -10.65 10.55
CA LYS A 116 10.08 -9.93 11.81
C LYS A 116 9.19 -10.43 12.94
N LEU A 117 7.93 -10.81 12.67
CA LEU A 117 7.01 -11.36 13.66
C LEU A 117 7.52 -12.72 14.17
N VAL A 118 7.93 -13.60 13.27
CA VAL A 118 8.50 -14.92 13.62
C VAL A 118 9.77 -14.78 14.48
N ALA A 119 10.66 -13.84 14.13
CA ALA A 119 11.84 -13.53 14.92
C ALA A 119 11.53 -13.04 16.35
N ASN A 120 10.31 -12.50 16.57
CA ASN A 120 9.78 -12.11 17.88
C ASN A 120 8.81 -13.14 18.48
N GLN A 121 8.85 -14.41 18.02
CA GLN A 121 8.01 -15.51 18.48
C GLN A 121 6.49 -15.24 18.33
N ILE A 122 6.11 -14.47 17.30
CA ILE A 122 4.72 -14.16 16.98
C ILE A 122 4.31 -14.95 15.73
N ASN A 123 3.21 -15.73 15.83
CA ASN A 123 2.72 -16.56 14.74
C ASN A 123 1.60 -15.91 13.90
N THR A 124 1.14 -14.72 14.26
CA THR A 124 0.14 -13.96 13.48
C THR A 124 0.64 -13.72 12.06
N LEU A 125 -0.22 -13.89 11.07
CA LEU A 125 0.06 -13.75 9.64
C LEU A 125 1.03 -14.78 9.03
N THR A 126 1.56 -15.73 9.78
CA THR A 126 2.58 -16.68 9.27
C THR A 126 2.09 -17.51 8.09
N LEU A 127 0.80 -17.88 8.05
CA LEU A 127 0.20 -18.60 6.93
C LEU A 127 0.18 -17.77 5.62
N LEU A 128 0.42 -16.47 5.69
CA LEU A 128 0.49 -15.56 4.55
C LEU A 128 1.93 -15.27 4.09
N ALA A 129 2.94 -15.92 4.66
CA ALA A 129 4.38 -15.68 4.39
C ALA A 129 4.74 -15.79 2.89
N GLY A 130 4.03 -16.63 2.13
CA GLY A 130 4.25 -16.82 0.70
C GLY A 130 3.66 -15.73 -0.20
N ILE A 131 2.84 -14.81 0.34
CA ILE A 131 2.13 -13.81 -0.48
C ILE A 131 3.03 -12.59 -0.76
N PRO A 132 3.39 -12.31 -2.03
CA PRO A 132 4.32 -11.23 -2.39
C PRO A 132 3.60 -9.87 -2.47
N ALA A 133 2.89 -9.46 -1.43
CA ALA A 133 2.12 -8.23 -1.38
C ALA A 133 2.70 -7.25 -0.36
N THR A 134 2.30 -5.97 -0.43
CA THR A 134 2.35 -5.08 0.74
C THR A 134 1.20 -5.40 1.69
N VAL A 135 1.34 -5.05 2.97
CA VAL A 135 0.26 -5.22 3.97
C VAL A 135 -1.05 -4.56 3.48
N GLY A 136 -0.99 -3.32 3.00
CA GLY A 136 -2.16 -2.61 2.47
C GLY A 136 -2.75 -3.29 1.23
N GLY A 137 -1.92 -3.82 0.32
CA GLY A 137 -2.38 -4.60 -0.83
C GLY A 137 -3.05 -5.91 -0.41
N ALA A 138 -2.53 -6.57 0.61
CA ALA A 138 -3.13 -7.78 1.17
C ALA A 138 -4.48 -7.50 1.84
N ILE A 139 -4.60 -6.41 2.62
CA ILE A 139 -5.88 -5.97 3.23
C ILE A 139 -6.88 -5.59 2.12
N TYR A 140 -6.45 -4.83 1.10
CA TYR A 140 -7.30 -4.41 -0.01
C TYR A 140 -7.94 -5.58 -0.74
N MET A 141 -7.22 -6.68 -0.89
CA MET A 141 -7.69 -7.90 -1.55
C MET A 141 -8.26 -8.95 -0.59
N ASN A 142 -8.27 -8.71 0.72
CA ASN A 142 -8.50 -9.73 1.73
C ASN A 142 -7.70 -11.00 1.41
N ALA A 143 -6.39 -10.85 1.31
CA ALA A 143 -5.50 -11.93 0.91
C ALA A 143 -5.57 -13.09 1.90
N GLY A 144 -5.58 -14.32 1.40
CA GLY A 144 -5.68 -15.50 2.23
C GLY A 144 -4.98 -16.71 1.60
N ALA A 145 -4.55 -17.60 2.47
CA ALA A 145 -3.96 -18.90 2.14
C ALA A 145 -4.27 -19.90 3.26
N ASN A 146 -4.39 -21.18 2.90
CA ASN A 146 -4.58 -22.28 3.88
C ASN A 146 -5.76 -22.07 4.85
N GLY A 147 -6.87 -21.55 4.37
CA GLY A 147 -8.07 -21.30 5.19
C GLY A 147 -8.01 -20.07 6.08
N TYR A 148 -6.90 -19.31 6.07
CA TYR A 148 -6.69 -18.09 6.85
C TYR A 148 -6.65 -16.87 5.95
N THR A 149 -7.20 -15.75 6.40
CA THR A 149 -7.18 -14.46 5.69
C THR A 149 -6.55 -13.36 6.55
N ILE A 150 -6.02 -12.33 5.90
CA ILE A 150 -5.41 -11.20 6.62
C ILE A 150 -6.41 -10.50 7.55
N SER A 151 -7.71 -10.57 7.26
CA SER A 151 -8.75 -9.95 8.09
C SER A 151 -9.10 -10.73 9.35
N ASP A 152 -8.60 -11.97 9.54
CA ASP A 152 -8.99 -12.82 10.69
C ASP A 152 -8.40 -12.30 12.01
N ASP A 153 -7.18 -11.75 11.96
CA ASP A 153 -6.52 -11.15 13.12
C ASP A 153 -6.44 -9.62 13.05
N LEU A 154 -7.11 -9.01 12.08
CA LEU A 154 -7.15 -7.54 11.94
C LEU A 154 -7.94 -6.92 13.10
N LEU A 155 -7.41 -5.86 13.71
CA LEU A 155 -8.09 -5.09 14.76
C LEU A 155 -8.68 -3.80 14.23
N TRP A 156 -7.90 -3.03 13.50
CA TRP A 156 -8.34 -1.79 12.87
C TRP A 156 -7.51 -1.45 11.64
N VAL A 157 -8.06 -0.56 10.79
CA VAL A 157 -7.38 -0.02 9.61
C VAL A 157 -7.48 1.49 9.62
N LYS A 158 -6.33 2.17 9.48
CA LYS A 158 -6.23 3.59 9.21
C LYS A 158 -6.05 3.82 7.72
N TYR A 159 -6.85 4.71 7.15
CA TYR A 159 -6.87 4.93 5.70
C TYR A 159 -7.16 6.39 5.36
N LEU A 160 -6.74 6.80 4.17
CA LEU A 160 -7.04 8.09 3.57
C LEU A 160 -8.27 7.95 2.66
N GLU A 161 -9.28 8.80 2.88
CA GLU A 161 -10.48 8.90 2.05
C GLU A 161 -10.84 10.36 1.85
N SER A 162 -10.95 10.81 0.60
CA SER A 162 -11.30 12.20 0.25
C SER A 162 -10.45 13.26 0.97
N GLY A 163 -9.14 13.03 1.10
CA GLY A 163 -8.21 13.95 1.75
C GLY A 163 -8.15 13.87 3.28
N PHE A 164 -9.01 13.05 3.92
CA PHE A 164 -9.06 12.90 5.38
C PHE A 164 -8.56 11.53 5.81
N ILE A 165 -7.77 11.51 6.88
CA ILE A 165 -7.36 10.26 7.55
C ILE A 165 -8.53 9.79 8.41
N ARG A 166 -8.92 8.52 8.24
CA ARG A 166 -9.97 7.84 8.99
C ARG A 166 -9.44 6.54 9.57
N GLN A 167 -10.09 6.06 10.62
CA GLN A 167 -9.84 4.74 11.19
C GLN A 167 -11.17 4.01 11.36
N LYS A 168 -11.16 2.70 11.12
CA LYS A 168 -12.27 1.80 11.40
C LYS A 168 -11.79 0.54 12.08
N ASN A 169 -12.55 0.10 13.07
CA ASN A 169 -12.33 -1.18 13.73
C ASN A 169 -12.78 -2.34 12.85
N ARG A 170 -12.24 -3.53 13.12
CA ARG A 170 -12.55 -4.74 12.34
C ARG A 170 -14.04 -5.07 12.26
N ASN A 171 -14.80 -4.85 13.34
CA ASN A 171 -16.23 -5.11 13.42
C ASN A 171 -17.08 -4.18 12.52
N GLU A 172 -16.57 -3.01 12.14
CA GLU A 172 -17.21 -2.07 11.21
C GLU A 172 -16.91 -2.40 9.74
N LEU A 173 -16.02 -3.36 9.50
CA LEU A 173 -15.50 -3.70 8.18
C LEU A 173 -16.02 -5.06 7.72
N LYS A 174 -16.76 -5.07 6.61
CA LYS A 174 -17.29 -6.31 6.01
C LYS A 174 -16.27 -6.89 5.02
N PHE A 175 -15.61 -7.97 5.42
CA PHE A 175 -14.73 -8.76 4.56
C PHE A 175 -15.43 -10.04 4.10
N SER A 176 -15.08 -10.51 2.90
CA SER A 176 -15.50 -11.82 2.40
C SER A 176 -14.40 -12.39 1.48
N TYR A 177 -14.62 -13.56 0.91
CA TYR A 177 -13.61 -14.19 0.06
C TYR A 177 -13.14 -13.26 -1.07
N ARG A 178 -11.84 -12.90 -1.04
CA ARG A 178 -11.18 -11.97 -2.00
C ARG A 178 -11.86 -10.60 -2.12
N LYS A 179 -12.59 -10.17 -1.10
CA LYS A 179 -13.25 -8.85 -1.06
C LYS A 179 -12.98 -8.15 0.26
N SER A 180 -12.65 -6.87 0.18
CA SER A 180 -12.58 -5.96 1.32
C SER A 180 -13.53 -4.77 1.13
N PRO A 181 -13.89 -4.06 2.20
CA PRO A 181 -14.73 -2.85 2.10
C PRO A 181 -14.03 -1.67 1.42
N PHE A 182 -12.72 -1.80 1.14
CA PHE A 182 -11.87 -0.80 0.50
C PHE A 182 -11.81 -0.95 -1.02
N LYS A 183 -12.18 -2.14 -1.53
CA LYS A 183 -12.12 -2.44 -2.95
C LYS A 183 -13.07 -1.54 -3.75
N ASP A 184 -12.60 -1.10 -4.92
CA ASP A 184 -13.34 -0.23 -5.86
C ASP A 184 -13.67 1.18 -5.31
N LYS A 185 -13.06 1.57 -4.18
CA LYS A 185 -13.15 2.91 -3.61
C LYS A 185 -11.83 3.67 -3.80
N LYS A 186 -11.93 5.01 -3.82
CA LYS A 186 -10.77 5.91 -3.79
C LYS A 186 -10.21 6.02 -2.37
N ILE A 187 -9.73 4.91 -1.85
CA ILE A 187 -9.20 4.79 -0.49
C ILE A 187 -7.75 4.32 -0.56
N ILE A 188 -6.90 4.87 0.30
CA ILE A 188 -5.51 4.45 0.45
C ILE A 188 -5.32 3.98 1.89
N ILE A 189 -5.03 2.69 2.07
CA ILE A 189 -4.70 2.13 3.38
C ILE A 189 -3.32 2.64 3.77
N LEU A 190 -3.20 3.18 4.98
CA LEU A 190 -1.97 3.79 5.50
C LEU A 190 -1.30 2.90 6.55
N GLU A 191 -2.09 2.33 7.45
CA GLU A 191 -1.63 1.59 8.61
C GLU A 191 -2.70 0.60 9.07
N ALA A 192 -2.32 -0.48 9.71
CA ALA A 192 -3.24 -1.45 10.31
C ALA A 192 -2.67 -2.04 11.59
N ALA A 193 -3.57 -2.39 12.52
CA ALA A 193 -3.22 -3.19 13.69
C ALA A 193 -3.78 -4.60 13.58
N PHE A 194 -3.02 -5.54 14.12
CA PHE A 194 -3.36 -6.95 14.17
C PHE A 194 -3.19 -7.49 15.58
N LYS A 195 -4.03 -8.46 15.94
CA LYS A 195 -3.91 -9.18 17.21
C LYS A 195 -2.58 -9.92 17.25
N ARG A 196 -1.83 -9.77 18.35
CA ARG A 196 -0.63 -10.53 18.60
C ARG A 196 -1.03 -11.94 19.11
N LYS A 197 -0.48 -12.96 18.47
CA LYS A 197 -0.58 -14.36 18.89
C LYS A 197 0.84 -14.89 18.99
N ASN A 198 1.26 -15.23 20.18
CA ASN A 198 2.58 -15.82 20.40
C ASN A 198 2.62 -17.26 19.88
N CYS A 199 3.79 -17.71 19.46
CA CYS A 199 4.02 -19.13 19.28
C CYS A 199 3.77 -19.82 20.63
N VAL A 200 2.77 -20.70 20.68
CA VAL A 200 2.60 -21.58 21.83
C VAL A 200 3.78 -22.54 21.74
N ASP A 201 4.52 -22.73 22.85
CA ASP A 201 5.52 -23.78 22.98
C ASP A 201 4.82 -25.15 22.88
N SER A 202 4.50 -25.57 21.66
CA SER A 202 3.97 -26.89 21.36
C SER A 202 5.08 -27.74 20.78
N LEU A 203 6.15 -27.92 21.56
CA LEU A 203 7.16 -28.98 21.39
C LEU A 203 7.76 -29.29 22.77
N LEU A 204 7.02 -30.01 23.54
CA LEU A 204 7.55 -31.00 24.49
C LEU A 204 6.97 -32.35 24.10
#